data_7360f56d43ebe0f6ed98650974916d9e
#
_entry.id   7360f56d43ebe0f6ed98650974916d9e
#
_cell.length_a   1.000
_cell.length_b   1.000
_cell.length_c   1.000
_cell.angle_alpha   90.00
_cell.angle_beta   90.00
_cell.angle_gamma   90.00
#
_symmetry.space_group_name_H-M   'P 1'
#
loop_
_entity.id
_entity.type
_entity.pdbx_description
1 polymer ?
#
loop_
_entity_poly.entity_id
_entity_poly.type
_entity_poly.pdbx_seq_one_letter_code
_entity_poly.pdbx_strand_id
1 'polypeptide(L)'
;MKQRRKNILLGAGLVLVMLLSIVAYSRYTQRQIHHESTQNLLSTYGQVSKTFTMFVQRNWNILEIWSDDLAQLAEETNTEVKWRRYVNEKANWQYSEVALFNADGQFWTVSGRRGDAPHMQSALEEVYTMDGPIVTSYISSKGVRKVMFAQQIEPVTMDSVTYTSLAICYDNSVLENMLGGLAYEGQSDCYIVRSNGNIVLSTEPKSEIPEQMTNLFDYLEANVKADQPYFDEMRKNLPLQYKGSVSYTFNRKRYYMVYQPVGVKDWAIIGIVPTNVMDAGMRQVQMFTIALLAVLSLMILGGIGKIFYDKEKTRKEKAEAERIELQRRKELTEQMFHGMARIVDRFVVCDLENEHYE
;
A
#
# COMPACT_ATOMS: atom_id res chain seq x y z
N MET A 1 28.09 -45.04 20.02
CA MET A 1 28.09 -44.15 18.86
C MET A 1 26.74 -44.01 18.12
N LYS A 2 26.01 -45.10 17.86
CA LYS A 2 24.70 -45.05 17.12
C LYS A 2 23.65 -44.11 17.76
N GLN A 3 23.51 -44.09 19.08
CA GLN A 3 22.50 -43.29 19.79
C GLN A 3 22.79 -41.77 19.78
N ARG A 4 24.09 -41.42 19.82
CA ARG A 4 24.52 -40.00 19.73
C ARG A 4 24.23 -39.43 18.34
N ARG A 5 24.46 -40.20 17.27
CA ARG A 5 24.10 -39.84 15.91
C ARG A 5 22.57 -39.67 15.73
N LYS A 6 21.77 -40.56 16.35
CA LYS A 6 20.31 -40.48 16.31
C LYS A 6 19.77 -39.21 16.99
N ASN A 7 20.34 -38.82 18.13
CA ASN A 7 19.95 -37.63 18.87
C ASN A 7 20.35 -36.34 18.12
N ILE A 8 21.54 -36.32 17.48
CA ILE A 8 21.97 -35.19 16.63
C ILE A 8 21.07 -35.07 15.40
N LEU A 9 20.69 -36.17 14.75
CA LEU A 9 19.76 -36.17 13.62
C LEU A 9 18.37 -35.69 14.02
N LEU A 10 17.86 -36.08 15.18
CA LEU A 10 16.58 -35.59 15.73
C LEU A 10 16.62 -34.08 16.01
N GLY A 11 17.70 -33.58 16.63
CA GLY A 11 17.90 -32.16 16.89
C GLY A 11 17.98 -31.33 15.59
N ALA A 12 18.77 -31.81 14.62
CA ALA A 12 18.90 -31.17 13.31
C ALA A 12 17.57 -31.16 12.54
N GLY A 13 16.80 -32.26 12.61
CA GLY A 13 15.44 -32.32 12.02
C GLY A 13 14.48 -31.31 12.62
N LEU A 14 14.53 -31.12 13.93
CA LEU A 14 13.67 -30.18 14.65
C LEU A 14 14.02 -28.72 14.30
N VAL A 15 15.33 -28.41 14.21
CA VAL A 15 15.79 -27.09 13.72
C VAL A 15 15.32 -26.83 12.30
N LEU A 16 15.43 -27.83 11.42
CA LEU A 16 14.96 -27.68 10.02
C LEU A 16 13.46 -27.43 9.94
N VAL A 17 12.64 -28.14 10.72
CA VAL A 17 11.19 -27.94 10.77
C VAL A 17 10.86 -26.54 11.28
N MET A 18 11.54 -26.03 12.31
CA MET A 18 11.35 -24.67 12.81
C MET A 18 11.69 -23.61 11.76
N LEU A 19 12.81 -23.75 11.06
CA LEU A 19 13.21 -22.84 9.99
C LEU A 19 12.19 -22.83 8.85
N LEU A 20 11.74 -24.02 8.42
CA LEU A 20 10.70 -24.14 7.40
C LEU A 20 9.39 -23.49 7.83
N SER A 21 8.99 -23.63 9.09
CA SER A 21 7.79 -22.99 9.65
C SER A 21 7.88 -21.46 9.64
N ILE A 22 9.05 -20.90 10.02
CA ILE A 22 9.29 -19.45 9.99
C ILE A 22 9.23 -18.92 8.55
N VAL A 23 9.84 -19.63 7.59
CA VAL A 23 9.82 -19.24 6.17
C VAL A 23 8.40 -19.35 5.60
N ALA A 24 7.66 -20.41 5.90
CA ALA A 24 6.29 -20.60 5.47
C ALA A 24 5.37 -19.50 6.05
N TYR A 25 5.50 -19.20 7.34
CA TYR A 25 4.78 -18.11 8.00
C TYR A 25 5.10 -16.76 7.38
N SER A 26 6.38 -16.45 7.14
CA SER A 26 6.79 -15.19 6.51
C SER A 26 6.18 -15.03 5.12
N ARG A 27 6.17 -16.08 4.29
CA ARG A 27 5.55 -16.06 2.96
C ARG A 27 4.03 -15.91 3.01
N TYR A 28 3.38 -16.62 3.94
CA TYR A 28 1.94 -16.50 4.16
C TYR A 28 1.55 -15.07 4.56
N THR A 29 2.23 -14.52 5.58
CA THR A 29 1.97 -13.16 6.07
C THR A 29 2.22 -12.11 4.99
N GLN A 30 3.26 -12.28 4.17
CA GLN A 30 3.56 -11.35 3.08
C GLN A 30 2.45 -11.31 2.01
N ARG A 31 1.84 -12.46 1.69
CA ARG A 31 0.67 -12.53 0.81
C ARG A 31 -0.56 -11.87 1.43
N GLN A 32 -0.78 -12.09 2.72
CA GLN A 32 -1.89 -11.51 3.45
C GLN A 32 -1.76 -9.97 3.51
N ILE A 33 -0.57 -9.46 3.84
CA ILE A 33 -0.28 -8.01 3.84
C ILE A 33 -0.60 -7.41 2.47
N HIS A 34 -0.12 -8.03 1.39
CA HIS A 34 -0.39 -7.55 0.03
C HIS A 34 -1.89 -7.48 -0.29
N HIS A 35 -2.65 -8.50 0.09
CA HIS A 35 -4.09 -8.55 -0.15
C HIS A 35 -4.83 -7.48 0.65
N GLU A 36 -4.58 -7.38 1.95
CA GLU A 36 -5.21 -6.39 2.84
C GLU A 36 -4.83 -4.96 2.43
N SER A 37 -3.55 -4.72 2.12
CA SER A 37 -3.08 -3.43 1.64
C SER A 37 -3.84 -3.00 0.38
N THR A 38 -4.00 -3.90 -0.58
CA THR A 38 -4.73 -3.60 -1.83
C THR A 38 -6.21 -3.31 -1.56
N GLN A 39 -6.87 -4.07 -0.68
CA GLN A 39 -8.27 -3.83 -0.32
C GLN A 39 -8.45 -2.49 0.42
N ASN A 40 -7.57 -2.17 1.34
CA ASN A 40 -7.56 -0.88 2.04
C ASN A 40 -7.36 0.28 1.05
N LEU A 41 -6.46 0.12 0.09
CA LEU A 41 -6.23 1.10 -0.96
C LEU A 41 -7.48 1.33 -1.81
N LEU A 42 -8.10 0.26 -2.29
CA LEU A 42 -9.36 0.34 -3.04
C LEU A 42 -10.49 1.01 -2.23
N SER A 43 -10.58 0.72 -0.93
CA SER A 43 -11.56 1.33 -0.03
C SER A 43 -11.29 2.84 0.13
N THR A 44 -10.03 3.22 0.38
CA THR A 44 -9.62 4.62 0.55
C THR A 44 -9.91 5.43 -0.72
N TYR A 45 -9.48 4.94 -1.88
CA TYR A 45 -9.76 5.64 -3.15
C TYR A 45 -11.24 5.58 -3.54
N GLY A 46 -12.00 4.59 -3.04
CA GLY A 46 -13.44 4.57 -3.12
C GLY A 46 -14.09 5.75 -2.38
N GLN A 47 -13.57 6.08 -1.21
CA GLN A 47 -14.03 7.26 -0.45
C GLN A 47 -13.63 8.57 -1.15
N VAL A 48 -12.39 8.65 -1.67
CA VAL A 48 -11.92 9.81 -2.44
C VAL A 48 -12.80 10.02 -3.68
N SER A 49 -13.09 8.96 -4.44
CA SER A 49 -13.98 9.00 -5.60
C SER A 49 -15.37 9.52 -5.23
N LYS A 50 -15.96 9.01 -4.15
CA LYS A 50 -17.26 9.47 -3.67
C LYS A 50 -17.24 10.96 -3.27
N THR A 51 -16.20 11.40 -2.55
CA THR A 51 -16.05 12.81 -2.16
C THR A 51 -15.94 13.71 -3.37
N PHE A 52 -15.17 13.30 -4.38
CA PHE A 52 -15.06 14.04 -5.63
C PHE A 52 -16.38 14.08 -6.40
N THR A 53 -17.10 12.97 -6.49
CA THR A 53 -18.44 12.93 -7.12
C THR A 53 -19.41 13.90 -6.43
N MET A 54 -19.40 13.92 -5.10
CA MET A 54 -20.23 14.86 -4.32
C MET A 54 -19.83 16.32 -4.57
N PHE A 55 -18.53 16.58 -4.72
CA PHE A 55 -18.02 17.90 -5.07
C PHE A 55 -18.50 18.34 -6.48
N VAL A 56 -18.43 17.44 -7.45
CA VAL A 56 -18.94 17.70 -8.81
C VAL A 56 -20.43 18.01 -8.77
N GLN A 57 -21.22 17.17 -8.11
CA GLN A 57 -22.66 17.34 -8.00
C GLN A 57 -23.04 18.67 -7.33
N ARG A 58 -22.31 19.04 -6.28
CA ARG A 58 -22.52 20.34 -5.61
C ARG A 58 -22.29 21.51 -6.55
N ASN A 59 -21.23 21.47 -7.37
CA ASN A 59 -20.94 22.54 -8.31
C ASN A 59 -21.98 22.62 -9.42
N TRP A 60 -22.50 21.50 -9.89
CA TRP A 60 -23.60 21.48 -10.85
C TRP A 60 -24.88 22.12 -10.28
N ASN A 61 -25.24 21.77 -9.05
CA ASN A 61 -26.40 22.41 -8.38
C ASN A 61 -26.20 23.93 -8.19
N ILE A 62 -24.98 24.38 -7.90
CA ILE A 62 -24.65 25.80 -7.79
C ILE A 62 -24.83 26.49 -9.17
N LEU A 63 -24.33 25.90 -10.24
CA LEU A 63 -24.46 26.43 -11.58
C LEU A 63 -25.93 26.54 -11.99
N GLU A 64 -26.75 25.54 -11.70
CA GLU A 64 -28.19 25.54 -11.97
C GLU A 64 -28.87 26.73 -11.27
N ILE A 65 -28.69 26.88 -9.96
CA ILE A 65 -29.24 27.98 -9.17
C ILE A 65 -28.76 29.33 -9.71
N TRP A 66 -27.47 29.45 -10.00
CA TRP A 66 -26.90 30.71 -10.49
C TRP A 66 -27.31 31.05 -11.91
N SER A 67 -27.58 30.04 -12.73
CA SER A 67 -28.15 30.24 -14.07
C SER A 67 -29.53 30.89 -14.00
N ASP A 68 -30.42 30.38 -13.12
CA ASP A 68 -31.76 30.88 -12.92
C ASP A 68 -31.74 32.30 -12.34
N ASP A 69 -30.89 32.55 -11.33
CA ASP A 69 -30.75 33.87 -10.72
C ASP A 69 -30.17 34.89 -11.72
N LEU A 70 -29.22 34.46 -12.56
CA LEU A 70 -28.66 35.33 -13.62
C LEU A 70 -29.70 35.69 -14.68
N ALA A 71 -30.54 34.74 -15.10
CA ALA A 71 -31.64 35.00 -16.06
C ALA A 71 -32.61 36.06 -15.52
N GLN A 72 -32.98 36.00 -14.25
CA GLN A 72 -33.81 37.00 -13.60
C GLN A 72 -33.13 38.39 -13.55
N LEU A 73 -31.82 38.42 -13.21
CA LEU A 73 -31.05 39.66 -13.16
C LEU A 73 -30.86 40.29 -14.57
N ALA A 74 -30.86 39.48 -15.62
CA ALA A 74 -30.67 39.93 -16.98
C ALA A 74 -31.84 40.80 -17.51
N GLU A 75 -33.04 40.66 -16.94
CA GLU A 75 -34.20 41.50 -17.24
C GLU A 75 -34.11 42.90 -16.62
N GLU A 76 -33.14 43.10 -15.70
CA GLU A 76 -33.00 44.35 -14.97
C GLU A 76 -31.89 45.26 -15.55
N THR A 77 -31.91 46.53 -15.18
CA THR A 77 -30.83 47.47 -15.53
C THR A 77 -29.57 47.17 -14.66
N ASN A 78 -28.37 47.40 -15.23
CA ASN A 78 -27.08 47.20 -14.60
C ASN A 78 -26.81 45.74 -14.20
N THR A 79 -27.17 44.79 -15.05
CA THR A 79 -26.99 43.33 -14.84
C THR A 79 -25.59 42.97 -14.40
N GLU A 80 -24.54 43.54 -15.01
CA GLU A 80 -23.15 43.29 -14.64
C GLU A 80 -22.86 43.61 -13.16
N VAL A 81 -23.26 44.77 -12.69
CA VAL A 81 -22.99 45.22 -11.32
C VAL A 81 -23.75 44.37 -10.32
N LYS A 82 -25.00 44.03 -10.62
CA LYS A 82 -25.84 43.19 -9.78
C LYS A 82 -25.34 41.78 -9.71
N TRP A 83 -24.97 41.18 -10.85
CA TRP A 83 -24.41 39.85 -10.93
C TRP A 83 -23.09 39.75 -10.17
N ARG A 84 -22.19 40.71 -10.35
CA ARG A 84 -20.92 40.78 -9.59
C ARG A 84 -21.16 40.83 -8.09
N ARG A 85 -22.10 41.63 -7.63
CA ARG A 85 -22.45 41.69 -6.20
C ARG A 85 -23.03 40.37 -5.72
N TYR A 86 -23.97 39.80 -6.44
CA TYR A 86 -24.63 38.56 -6.12
C TYR A 86 -23.60 37.43 -5.94
N VAL A 87 -22.71 37.22 -6.92
CA VAL A 87 -21.68 36.18 -6.83
C VAL A 87 -20.73 36.44 -5.65
N ASN A 88 -20.28 37.68 -5.44
CA ASN A 88 -19.40 38.02 -4.33
C ASN A 88 -20.03 37.79 -2.95
N GLU A 89 -21.34 37.94 -2.83
CA GLU A 89 -22.09 37.67 -1.59
C GLU A 89 -22.32 36.17 -1.36
N LYS A 90 -22.51 35.41 -2.42
CA LYS A 90 -22.83 33.98 -2.37
C LYS A 90 -21.62 33.06 -2.55
N ALA A 91 -20.57 33.57 -3.21
CA ALA A 91 -19.39 32.77 -3.50
C ALA A 91 -18.63 32.40 -2.21
N ASN A 92 -18.42 31.13 -2.06
CA ASN A 92 -17.44 30.62 -1.09
C ASN A 92 -16.07 30.78 -1.77
N TRP A 93 -15.15 31.57 -1.21
CA TRP A 93 -13.87 32.03 -1.77
C TRP A 93 -12.90 30.93 -2.26
N GLN A 94 -13.38 29.70 -2.44
CA GLN A 94 -12.63 28.58 -2.98
C GLN A 94 -12.52 28.58 -4.52
N TYR A 95 -13.35 29.37 -5.23
CA TYR A 95 -13.28 29.45 -6.69
C TYR A 95 -12.08 30.32 -7.09
N SER A 96 -11.36 29.88 -8.14
CA SER A 96 -10.35 30.76 -8.75
C SER A 96 -11.02 31.85 -9.62
N GLU A 97 -12.17 31.54 -10.23
CA GLU A 97 -12.89 32.43 -11.10
C GLU A 97 -14.35 31.97 -11.30
N VAL A 98 -15.25 32.93 -11.48
CA VAL A 98 -16.58 32.72 -12.06
C VAL A 98 -16.66 33.53 -13.33
N ALA A 99 -17.04 32.90 -14.43
CA ALA A 99 -16.97 33.49 -15.75
C ALA A 99 -18.21 33.19 -16.60
N LEU A 100 -18.52 34.09 -17.51
CA LEU A 100 -19.45 33.89 -18.61
C LEU A 100 -18.68 33.77 -19.91
N PHE A 101 -19.11 32.89 -20.80
CA PHE A 101 -18.52 32.68 -22.12
C PHE A 101 -19.57 32.68 -23.22
N ASN A 102 -19.12 32.93 -24.43
CA ASN A 102 -19.87 32.63 -25.63
C ASN A 102 -19.17 31.60 -26.52
N ALA A 103 -19.82 31.16 -27.58
CA ALA A 103 -19.27 30.14 -28.48
C ALA A 103 -18.00 30.58 -29.22
N ASP A 104 -17.80 31.90 -29.38
CA ASP A 104 -16.61 32.47 -30.02
C ASP A 104 -15.40 32.52 -29.08
N GLY A 105 -15.56 32.12 -27.81
CA GLY A 105 -14.48 32.12 -26.80
C GLY A 105 -14.29 33.46 -26.11
N GLN A 106 -15.19 34.44 -26.33
CA GLN A 106 -15.17 35.67 -25.56
C GLN A 106 -15.66 35.40 -24.14
N PHE A 107 -15.02 36.03 -23.16
CA PHE A 107 -15.35 35.84 -21.76
C PHE A 107 -15.49 37.14 -20.98
N TRP A 108 -16.31 37.09 -19.96
CA TRP A 108 -16.40 38.04 -18.89
C TRP A 108 -16.28 37.35 -17.54
N THR A 109 -15.56 37.94 -16.58
CA THR A 109 -15.41 37.38 -15.25
C THR A 109 -15.94 38.29 -14.16
N VAL A 110 -16.35 37.70 -13.04
CA VAL A 110 -16.78 38.45 -11.85
C VAL A 110 -15.68 39.36 -11.32
N SER A 111 -14.40 39.03 -11.51
CA SER A 111 -13.25 39.88 -11.18
C SER A 111 -13.13 41.11 -12.12
N GLY A 112 -13.94 41.20 -13.19
CA GLY A 112 -13.96 42.30 -14.15
C GLY A 112 -13.04 42.13 -15.34
N ARG A 113 -12.45 40.97 -15.55
CA ARG A 113 -11.61 40.65 -16.73
C ARG A 113 -12.51 40.30 -17.92
N ARG A 114 -12.08 40.71 -19.09
CA ARG A 114 -12.77 40.46 -20.36
C ARG A 114 -11.74 40.17 -21.44
N GLY A 115 -12.13 39.49 -22.49
CA GLY A 115 -11.28 39.21 -23.64
C GLY A 115 -11.62 37.89 -24.31
N ASP A 116 -10.68 37.41 -25.10
CA ASP A 116 -10.77 36.12 -25.77
C ASP A 116 -9.92 35.07 -25.02
N ALA A 117 -10.43 33.84 -24.98
CA ALA A 117 -9.79 32.71 -24.29
C ALA A 117 -9.46 31.56 -25.27
N PRO A 118 -8.54 31.76 -26.23
CA PRO A 118 -8.20 30.72 -27.22
C PRO A 118 -7.67 29.43 -26.60
N HIS A 119 -7.04 29.51 -25.43
CA HIS A 119 -6.54 28.36 -24.68
C HIS A 119 -7.65 27.49 -24.03
N MET A 120 -8.91 27.98 -24.04
CA MET A 120 -10.04 27.24 -23.49
C MET A 120 -10.94 26.64 -24.58
N GLN A 121 -10.58 26.79 -25.86
CA GLN A 121 -11.46 26.42 -26.96
C GLN A 121 -11.94 24.98 -26.89
N SER A 122 -11.06 24.01 -26.65
CA SER A 122 -11.49 22.62 -26.56
C SER A 122 -12.39 22.33 -25.35
N ALA A 123 -12.22 23.09 -24.25
CA ALA A 123 -13.10 22.98 -23.09
C ALA A 123 -14.47 23.60 -23.38
N LEU A 124 -14.52 24.73 -24.12
CA LEU A 124 -15.76 25.37 -24.54
C LEU A 124 -16.51 24.54 -25.59
N GLU A 125 -15.82 23.89 -26.52
CA GLU A 125 -16.43 22.93 -27.45
C GLU A 125 -17.20 21.84 -26.69
N GLU A 126 -16.66 21.33 -25.60
CA GLU A 126 -17.40 20.36 -24.75
C GLU A 126 -18.67 20.97 -24.15
N VAL A 127 -18.63 22.27 -23.72
CA VAL A 127 -19.82 22.97 -23.15
C VAL A 127 -20.93 23.06 -24.17
N TYR A 128 -20.59 23.36 -25.42
CA TYR A 128 -21.59 23.61 -26.48
C TYR A 128 -22.02 22.35 -27.23
N THR A 129 -21.31 21.23 -27.07
CA THR A 129 -21.66 19.96 -27.72
C THR A 129 -22.43 19.00 -26.82
N MET A 130 -22.38 19.19 -25.50
CA MET A 130 -23.07 18.33 -24.54
C MET A 130 -24.29 19.01 -23.94
N ASP A 131 -25.37 18.25 -23.73
CA ASP A 131 -26.53 18.71 -22.99
C ASP A 131 -26.26 18.67 -21.47
N GLY A 132 -26.65 19.78 -20.80
CA GLY A 132 -26.57 19.91 -19.33
C GLY A 132 -25.21 20.35 -18.80
N PRO A 133 -25.04 20.31 -17.46
CA PRO A 133 -23.82 20.78 -16.82
C PRO A 133 -22.66 19.83 -17.09
N ILE A 134 -21.50 20.40 -17.36
CA ILE A 134 -20.28 19.65 -17.63
C ILE A 134 -19.19 19.98 -16.61
N VAL A 135 -18.22 19.09 -16.54
CA VAL A 135 -16.92 19.33 -15.91
C VAL A 135 -15.82 18.97 -16.90
N THR A 136 -14.85 19.85 -17.04
CA THR A 136 -13.71 19.67 -17.94
C THR A 136 -12.45 20.32 -17.36
N SER A 137 -11.30 20.12 -17.98
CA SER A 137 -10.05 20.77 -17.58
C SER A 137 -9.39 21.47 -18.75
N TYR A 138 -8.68 22.54 -18.46
CA TYR A 138 -7.88 23.27 -19.42
C TYR A 138 -6.58 23.76 -18.79
N ILE A 139 -5.62 24.14 -19.65
CA ILE A 139 -4.38 24.78 -19.21
C ILE A 139 -4.54 26.28 -19.45
N SER A 140 -4.42 27.07 -18.37
CA SER A 140 -4.52 28.52 -18.45
C SER A 140 -3.36 29.13 -19.26
N SER A 141 -3.48 30.38 -19.66
CA SER A 141 -2.41 31.14 -20.33
C SER A 141 -1.09 31.21 -19.53
N LYS A 142 -1.14 30.94 -18.23
CA LYS A 142 0.03 30.87 -17.35
C LYS A 142 0.62 29.46 -17.22
N GLY A 143 0.11 28.47 -17.97
CA GLY A 143 0.53 27.09 -17.89
C GLY A 143 -0.03 26.31 -16.68
N VAL A 144 -0.95 26.90 -15.91
CA VAL A 144 -1.56 26.23 -14.74
C VAL A 144 -2.80 25.46 -15.18
N ARG A 145 -2.89 24.21 -14.78
CA ARG A 145 -4.08 23.38 -15.00
C ARG A 145 -5.21 23.86 -14.12
N LYS A 146 -6.41 24.00 -14.72
CA LYS A 146 -7.64 24.38 -14.04
C LYS A 146 -8.75 23.40 -14.38
N VAL A 147 -9.69 23.24 -13.45
CA VAL A 147 -10.91 22.48 -13.66
C VAL A 147 -12.07 23.47 -13.76
N MET A 148 -12.89 23.31 -14.78
CA MET A 148 -14.03 24.15 -15.08
C MET A 148 -15.32 23.33 -15.00
N PHE A 149 -16.25 23.81 -14.18
CA PHE A 149 -17.64 23.38 -14.16
C PHE A 149 -18.42 24.41 -14.96
N ALA A 150 -19.15 23.98 -15.96
CA ALA A 150 -19.86 24.89 -16.84
C ALA A 150 -21.20 24.32 -17.31
N GLN A 151 -22.12 25.21 -17.65
CA GLN A 151 -23.35 24.84 -18.32
C GLN A 151 -23.78 25.96 -19.29
N GLN A 152 -24.55 25.59 -20.29
CA GLN A 152 -25.25 26.55 -21.15
C GLN A 152 -26.33 27.25 -20.32
N ILE A 153 -26.54 28.56 -20.62
CA ILE A 153 -27.51 29.40 -19.95
C ILE A 153 -28.35 30.16 -21.01
N GLU A 154 -29.49 30.70 -20.61
CA GLU A 154 -30.20 31.68 -21.42
C GLU A 154 -29.27 32.84 -21.77
N PRO A 155 -29.33 33.36 -23.00
CA PRO A 155 -28.44 34.40 -23.46
C PRO A 155 -28.51 35.67 -22.59
N VAL A 156 -27.38 36.10 -22.06
CA VAL A 156 -27.27 37.30 -21.23
C VAL A 156 -26.33 38.29 -21.90
N THR A 157 -26.80 39.50 -22.14
CA THR A 157 -26.01 40.57 -22.78
C THR A 157 -25.42 41.51 -21.73
N MET A 158 -24.10 41.67 -21.76
CA MET A 158 -23.34 42.63 -20.95
C MET A 158 -22.40 43.40 -21.87
N ASP A 159 -22.43 44.73 -21.82
CA ASP A 159 -21.59 45.61 -22.64
C ASP A 159 -21.55 45.22 -24.13
N SER A 160 -22.72 44.99 -24.72
CA SER A 160 -22.89 44.61 -26.13
C SER A 160 -22.33 43.24 -26.54
N VAL A 161 -21.87 42.41 -25.60
CA VAL A 161 -21.49 41.03 -25.83
C VAL A 161 -22.51 40.09 -25.19
N THR A 162 -22.97 39.12 -25.96
CA THR A 162 -23.94 38.12 -25.49
C THR A 162 -23.19 36.87 -25.07
N TYR A 163 -23.40 36.42 -23.84
CA TYR A 163 -22.83 35.22 -23.25
C TYR A 163 -23.91 34.15 -23.14
N THR A 164 -23.53 32.90 -23.39
CA THR A 164 -24.44 31.75 -23.47
C THR A 164 -24.00 30.58 -22.60
N SER A 165 -22.94 30.74 -21.79
CA SER A 165 -22.57 29.78 -20.80
C SER A 165 -22.00 30.41 -19.52
N LEU A 166 -22.27 29.77 -18.40
CA LEU A 166 -21.76 30.12 -17.07
C LEU A 166 -20.79 29.07 -16.61
N ALA A 167 -19.65 29.48 -16.05
CA ALA A 167 -18.63 28.60 -15.58
C ALA A 167 -18.07 29.00 -14.20
N ILE A 168 -17.72 27.98 -13.39
CA ILE A 168 -16.99 28.09 -12.15
C ILE A 168 -15.66 27.38 -12.36
N CYS A 169 -14.55 28.09 -12.16
CA CYS A 169 -13.21 27.55 -12.35
C CYS A 169 -12.48 27.38 -11.01
N TYR A 170 -11.75 26.28 -10.88
CA TYR A 170 -10.89 25.98 -9.74
C TYR A 170 -9.45 25.81 -10.19
N ASP A 171 -8.52 26.31 -9.40
CA ASP A 171 -7.12 25.97 -9.57
C ASP A 171 -6.87 24.52 -9.12
N ASN A 172 -5.95 23.85 -9.80
CA ASN A 172 -5.59 22.45 -9.46
C ASN A 172 -5.24 22.30 -7.97
N SER A 173 -4.54 23.27 -7.39
CA SER A 173 -4.13 23.26 -5.97
C SER A 173 -5.28 23.17 -4.97
N VAL A 174 -6.45 23.74 -5.28
CA VAL A 174 -7.65 23.64 -4.42
C VAL A 174 -8.18 22.22 -4.40
N LEU A 175 -8.23 21.59 -5.56
CA LEU A 175 -8.71 20.22 -5.72
C LEU A 175 -7.67 19.20 -5.25
N GLU A 176 -6.41 19.53 -5.41
CA GLU A 176 -5.28 18.74 -4.89
C GLU A 176 -5.36 18.57 -3.37
N ASN A 177 -5.61 19.64 -2.62
CA ASN A 177 -5.81 19.56 -1.16
C ASN A 177 -6.99 18.65 -0.79
N MET A 178 -8.05 18.66 -1.60
CA MET A 178 -9.21 17.79 -1.39
C MET A 178 -8.88 16.31 -1.68
N LEU A 179 -8.09 16.03 -2.71
CA LEU A 179 -7.73 14.65 -3.11
C LEU A 179 -6.53 14.10 -2.34
N GLY A 180 -5.49 14.90 -2.17
CA GLY A 180 -4.21 14.49 -1.58
C GLY A 180 -4.25 14.32 -0.07
N GLY A 181 -5.03 15.16 0.63
CA GLY A 181 -5.16 15.08 2.10
C GLY A 181 -5.93 13.86 2.61
N LEU A 182 -6.67 13.17 1.73
CA LEU A 182 -7.50 12.02 2.09
C LEU A 182 -6.78 10.68 1.99
N ALA A 183 -5.66 10.59 1.27
CA ALA A 183 -4.98 9.33 1.01
C ALA A 183 -3.54 9.34 1.53
N TYR A 184 -3.25 8.45 2.49
CA TYR A 184 -1.90 8.17 3.01
C TYR A 184 -1.10 9.40 3.43
N GLU A 185 -1.75 10.36 4.13
CA GLU A 185 -1.10 11.57 4.64
C GLU A 185 -0.32 12.37 3.57
N GLY A 186 -0.83 12.35 2.32
CA GLY A 186 -0.17 13.02 1.20
C GLY A 186 1.07 12.30 0.65
N GLN A 187 1.31 11.05 0.99
CA GLN A 187 2.43 10.25 0.47
C GLN A 187 2.05 9.41 -0.75
N SER A 188 0.92 9.70 -1.36
CA SER A 188 0.41 9.02 -2.55
C SER A 188 0.17 10.00 -3.68
N ASP A 189 0.30 9.55 -4.91
CA ASP A 189 -0.16 10.31 -6.06
C ASP A 189 -1.61 9.96 -6.37
N CYS A 190 -2.39 10.97 -6.70
CA CYS A 190 -3.77 10.82 -7.11
C CYS A 190 -3.98 11.53 -8.45
N TYR A 191 -4.50 10.80 -9.41
CA TYR A 191 -4.86 11.30 -10.72
C TYR A 191 -6.34 11.08 -10.97
N ILE A 192 -7.00 12.07 -11.55
CA ILE A 192 -8.28 11.86 -12.23
C ILE A 192 -7.99 11.89 -13.72
N VAL A 193 -8.32 10.79 -14.39
CA VAL A 193 -8.05 10.59 -15.81
C VAL A 193 -9.32 10.27 -16.56
N ARG A 194 -9.35 10.59 -17.86
CA ARG A 194 -10.34 10.04 -18.80
C ARG A 194 -10.03 8.59 -19.11
N SER A 195 -10.97 7.86 -19.67
CA SER A 195 -10.80 6.45 -20.06
C SER A 195 -9.63 6.21 -21.03
N ASN A 196 -9.22 7.23 -21.79
CA ASN A 196 -8.06 7.20 -22.68
C ASN A 196 -6.72 7.54 -21.98
N GLY A 197 -6.72 7.79 -20.67
CA GLY A 197 -5.53 8.12 -19.89
C GLY A 197 -5.16 9.59 -19.82
N ASN A 198 -5.89 10.48 -20.50
CA ASN A 198 -5.66 11.92 -20.41
C ASN A 198 -5.95 12.43 -19.00
N ILE A 199 -5.00 13.16 -18.43
CA ILE A 199 -5.09 13.67 -17.07
C ILE A 199 -6.01 14.89 -17.04
N VAL A 200 -7.07 14.81 -16.24
CA VAL A 200 -7.98 15.91 -15.93
C VAL A 200 -7.45 16.69 -14.74
N LEU A 201 -6.99 16.00 -13.72
CA LEU A 201 -6.55 16.54 -12.44
C LEU A 201 -5.47 15.64 -11.85
N SER A 202 -4.49 16.23 -11.18
CA SER A 202 -3.46 15.48 -10.45
C SER A 202 -3.10 16.19 -9.16
N THR A 203 -2.74 15.41 -8.13
CA THR A 203 -2.01 15.93 -6.98
C THR A 203 -0.56 16.20 -7.37
N GLU A 204 0.16 16.99 -6.57
CA GLU A 204 1.61 17.13 -6.73
C GLU A 204 2.28 15.76 -6.65
N PRO A 205 3.00 15.31 -7.68
CA PRO A 205 3.57 13.97 -7.71
C PRO A 205 4.58 13.76 -6.58
N LYS A 206 4.40 12.68 -5.81
CA LYS A 206 5.35 12.17 -4.81
C LYS A 206 6.13 10.97 -5.36
N SER A 207 5.61 10.37 -6.43
CA SER A 207 6.33 9.37 -7.23
C SER A 207 7.27 10.07 -8.23
N GLU A 208 8.08 9.27 -8.93
CA GLU A 208 9.00 9.78 -9.95
C GLU A 208 8.28 10.12 -11.29
N ILE A 209 6.96 10.32 -11.25
CA ILE A 209 6.15 10.67 -12.41
C ILE A 209 6.24 12.19 -12.64
N PRO A 210 6.56 12.67 -13.87
CA PRO A 210 6.66 14.09 -14.12
C PRO A 210 5.33 14.85 -13.96
N GLU A 211 5.37 16.03 -13.36
CA GLU A 211 4.19 16.88 -13.15
C GLU A 211 3.56 17.35 -14.48
N GLN A 212 4.37 17.58 -15.52
CA GLN A 212 3.93 18.09 -16.81
C GLN A 212 3.30 17.03 -17.73
N MET A 213 3.15 15.81 -17.26
CA MET A 213 2.58 14.73 -18.04
C MET A 213 1.11 15.03 -18.38
N THR A 214 0.73 14.78 -19.63
CA THR A 214 -0.65 14.98 -20.12
C THR A 214 -1.44 13.68 -20.17
N ASN A 215 -0.78 12.53 -20.41
CA ASN A 215 -1.40 11.21 -20.49
C ASN A 215 -0.63 10.22 -19.62
N LEU A 216 -1.32 9.65 -18.63
CA LEU A 216 -0.75 8.69 -17.68
C LEU A 216 -0.42 7.35 -18.34
N PHE A 217 -1.27 6.90 -19.28
CA PHE A 217 -1.08 5.59 -19.91
C PHE A 217 0.12 5.57 -20.84
N ASP A 218 0.32 6.63 -21.62
CA ASP A 218 1.47 6.77 -22.51
C ASP A 218 2.78 6.77 -21.71
N TYR A 219 2.76 7.44 -20.56
CA TYR A 219 3.91 7.46 -19.66
C TYR A 219 4.23 6.08 -19.09
N LEU A 220 3.22 5.36 -18.59
CA LEU A 220 3.38 4.01 -18.03
C LEU A 220 3.84 3.02 -19.10
N GLU A 221 3.30 3.08 -20.30
CA GLU A 221 3.70 2.23 -21.42
C GLU A 221 5.17 2.44 -21.81
N ALA A 222 5.60 3.67 -21.85
CA ALA A 222 6.99 4.02 -22.19
C ALA A 222 8.00 3.56 -21.12
N ASN A 223 7.62 3.57 -19.84
CA ASN A 223 8.54 3.45 -18.72
C ASN A 223 8.42 2.13 -17.93
N VAL A 224 7.31 1.41 -17.99
CA VAL A 224 7.04 0.20 -17.17
C VAL A 224 6.76 -1.00 -18.06
N LYS A 225 7.74 -1.41 -18.87
CA LYS A 225 7.59 -2.47 -19.89
C LYS A 225 7.32 -3.87 -19.31
N ALA A 226 7.88 -4.19 -18.15
CA ALA A 226 7.77 -5.53 -17.55
C ALA A 226 6.35 -5.89 -17.08
N ASP A 227 5.55 -4.89 -16.72
CA ASP A 227 4.23 -5.05 -16.13
C ASP A 227 3.09 -4.65 -17.10
N GLN A 228 3.38 -4.54 -18.42
CA GLN A 228 2.40 -4.15 -19.45
C GLN A 228 1.09 -4.93 -19.43
N PRO A 229 1.06 -6.27 -19.27
CA PRO A 229 -0.19 -7.01 -19.29
C PRO A 229 -1.22 -6.53 -18.26
N TYR A 230 -0.75 -6.03 -17.11
CA TYR A 230 -1.63 -5.49 -16.05
C TYR A 230 -2.20 -4.12 -16.42
N PHE A 231 -1.42 -3.30 -17.13
CA PHE A 231 -1.90 -2.01 -17.65
C PHE A 231 -2.90 -2.21 -18.80
N ASP A 232 -2.71 -3.21 -19.64
CA ASP A 232 -3.66 -3.57 -20.69
C ASP A 232 -5.01 -4.02 -20.12
N GLU A 233 -5.01 -4.74 -19.00
CA GLU A 233 -6.22 -5.10 -18.27
C GLU A 233 -6.92 -3.85 -17.72
N MET A 234 -6.16 -2.94 -17.10
CA MET A 234 -6.70 -1.67 -16.61
C MET A 234 -7.34 -0.85 -17.73
N ARG A 235 -6.66 -0.72 -18.89
CA ARG A 235 -7.20 -0.01 -20.07
C ARG A 235 -8.51 -0.59 -20.58
N LYS A 236 -8.69 -1.91 -20.50
CA LYS A 236 -9.94 -2.58 -20.86
C LYS A 236 -11.05 -2.36 -19.84
N ASN A 237 -10.68 -2.32 -18.56
CA ASN A 237 -11.62 -2.22 -17.45
C ASN A 237 -12.17 -0.81 -17.24
N LEU A 238 -11.38 0.23 -17.50
CA LEU A 238 -11.78 1.63 -17.25
C LEU A 238 -12.99 2.08 -18.06
N PRO A 239 -13.08 1.84 -19.40
CA PRO A 239 -14.27 2.17 -20.17
C PRO A 239 -15.52 1.43 -19.73
N LEU A 240 -15.35 0.22 -19.13
CA LEU A 240 -16.43 -0.61 -18.60
C LEU A 240 -16.82 -0.23 -17.17
N GLN A 241 -16.23 0.82 -16.61
CA GLN A 241 -16.47 1.30 -15.26
C GLN A 241 -16.14 0.25 -14.19
N TYR A 242 -15.16 -0.61 -14.42
CA TYR A 242 -14.66 -1.56 -13.43
C TYR A 242 -13.54 -0.95 -12.60
N LYS A 243 -13.51 -1.31 -11.31
CA LYS A 243 -12.43 -0.99 -10.40
C LYS A 243 -11.42 -2.14 -10.32
N GLY A 244 -10.18 -1.80 -10.04
CA GLY A 244 -9.14 -2.82 -9.89
C GLY A 244 -7.86 -2.25 -9.29
N SER A 245 -6.87 -3.14 -9.20
CA SER A 245 -5.56 -2.80 -8.70
C SER A 245 -4.47 -3.49 -9.49
N VAL A 246 -3.35 -2.81 -9.61
CA VAL A 246 -2.14 -3.29 -10.27
C VAL A 246 -0.95 -3.05 -9.34
N SER A 247 0.00 -3.97 -9.27
CA SER A 247 1.30 -3.71 -8.66
C SER A 247 2.38 -3.74 -9.72
N TYR A 248 3.24 -2.73 -9.72
CA TYR A 248 4.31 -2.61 -10.70
C TYR A 248 5.61 -2.16 -10.07
N THR A 249 6.71 -2.35 -10.81
CA THR A 249 8.04 -1.93 -10.38
C THR A 249 8.57 -0.86 -11.33
N PHE A 250 8.95 0.28 -10.78
CA PHE A 250 9.57 1.39 -11.50
C PHE A 250 10.80 1.86 -10.74
N ASN A 251 11.93 2.07 -11.41
CA ASN A 251 13.20 2.49 -10.81
C ASN A 251 13.59 1.68 -9.55
N ARG A 252 13.43 0.35 -9.58
CA ARG A 252 13.68 -0.59 -8.47
C ARG A 252 12.79 -0.38 -7.24
N LYS A 253 11.79 0.49 -7.30
CA LYS A 253 10.77 0.67 -6.28
C LYS A 253 9.48 0.00 -6.73
N ARG A 254 8.79 -0.64 -5.80
CA ARG A 254 7.50 -1.25 -6.06
C ARG A 254 6.38 -0.32 -5.66
N TYR A 255 5.36 -0.24 -6.51
CA TYR A 255 4.18 0.61 -6.34
C TYR A 255 2.92 -0.23 -6.39
N TYR A 256 1.93 0.17 -5.59
CA TYR A 256 0.54 -0.23 -5.78
C TYR A 256 -0.17 0.87 -6.54
N MET A 257 -0.93 0.48 -7.54
CA MET A 257 -1.82 1.34 -8.27
C MET A 257 -3.24 0.80 -8.14
N VAL A 258 -4.19 1.66 -7.84
CA VAL A 258 -5.61 1.32 -7.90
C VAL A 258 -6.30 2.26 -8.88
N TYR A 259 -7.32 1.75 -9.53
CA TYR A 259 -8.19 2.54 -10.40
C TYR A 259 -9.63 2.29 -10.05
N GLN A 260 -10.43 3.36 -10.07
CA GLN A 260 -11.83 3.31 -9.74
C GLN A 260 -12.61 4.37 -10.51
N PRO A 261 -13.79 4.02 -11.09
CA PRO A 261 -14.67 4.97 -11.72
C PRO A 261 -15.11 6.07 -10.75
N VAL A 262 -15.24 7.30 -11.26
CA VAL A 262 -15.70 8.44 -10.48
C VAL A 262 -17.22 8.60 -10.57
N GLY A 263 -17.87 7.96 -11.57
CA GLY A 263 -19.31 8.13 -11.83
C GLY A 263 -19.65 9.46 -12.53
N VAL A 264 -18.64 10.15 -13.04
CA VAL A 264 -18.77 11.38 -13.82
C VAL A 264 -18.14 11.15 -15.17
N LYS A 265 -18.93 11.21 -16.24
CA LYS A 265 -18.47 10.89 -17.61
C LYS A 265 -17.74 9.53 -17.66
N ASP A 266 -16.65 9.49 -18.40
CA ASP A 266 -15.72 8.36 -18.53
C ASP A 266 -14.52 8.47 -17.57
N TRP A 267 -14.63 9.28 -16.50
CA TRP A 267 -13.51 9.57 -15.61
C TRP A 267 -13.28 8.45 -14.59
N ALA A 268 -12.01 8.26 -14.30
CA ALA A 268 -11.58 7.38 -13.24
C ALA A 268 -10.54 8.06 -12.35
N ILE A 269 -10.57 7.72 -11.07
CA ILE A 269 -9.51 8.07 -10.13
C ILE A 269 -8.46 6.96 -10.14
N ILE A 270 -7.20 7.35 -10.23
CA ILE A 270 -6.04 6.46 -10.14
C ILE A 270 -5.19 6.90 -8.96
N GLY A 271 -5.00 5.98 -8.02
CA GLY A 271 -4.12 6.18 -6.87
C GLY A 271 -2.85 5.37 -7.01
N ILE A 272 -1.70 5.99 -6.79
CA ILE A 272 -0.38 5.34 -6.84
C ILE A 272 0.32 5.55 -5.51
N VAL A 273 0.68 4.44 -4.85
CA VAL A 273 1.30 4.46 -3.53
C VAL A 273 2.54 3.56 -3.51
N PRO A 274 3.69 4.05 -3.04
CA PRO A 274 4.86 3.21 -2.82
C PRO A 274 4.57 2.13 -1.78
N THR A 275 4.99 0.87 -2.05
CA THR A 275 4.72 -0.26 -1.13
C THR A 275 5.34 -0.08 0.25
N ASN A 276 6.46 0.65 0.35
CA ASN A 276 7.09 0.94 1.63
C ASN A 276 6.24 1.85 2.54
N VAL A 277 5.46 2.75 1.97
CA VAL A 277 4.54 3.63 2.70
C VAL A 277 3.36 2.81 3.22
N MET A 278 2.78 2.03 2.33
CA MET A 278 1.57 1.27 2.59
C MET A 278 1.77 0.12 3.57
N ASP A 279 2.87 -0.63 3.38
CA ASP A 279 3.17 -1.81 4.17
C ASP A 279 3.92 -1.47 5.48
N ALA A 280 4.28 -0.20 5.74
CA ALA A 280 5.16 0.18 6.84
C ALA A 280 4.67 -0.31 8.22
N GLY A 281 3.41 -0.08 8.54
CA GLY A 281 2.82 -0.53 9.81
C GLY A 281 2.76 -2.05 9.95
N MET A 282 2.35 -2.73 8.88
CA MET A 282 2.26 -4.19 8.89
C MET A 282 3.63 -4.88 8.88
N ARG A 283 4.63 -4.31 8.22
CA ARG A 283 6.01 -4.83 8.28
C ARG A 283 6.58 -4.78 9.69
N GLN A 284 6.29 -3.73 10.44
CA GLN A 284 6.74 -3.62 11.84
C GLN A 284 6.15 -4.74 12.68
N VAL A 285 4.85 -5.00 12.58
CA VAL A 285 4.17 -6.10 13.27
C VAL A 285 4.75 -7.46 12.84
N GLN A 286 4.97 -7.66 11.54
CA GLN A 286 5.57 -8.88 11.00
C GLN A 286 6.98 -9.12 11.55
N MET A 287 7.84 -8.11 11.57
CA MET A 287 9.19 -8.18 12.12
C MET A 287 9.17 -8.56 13.60
N PHE A 288 8.27 -7.95 14.38
CA PHE A 288 8.10 -8.26 15.80
C PHE A 288 7.66 -9.71 16.02
N THR A 289 6.71 -10.19 15.21
CA THR A 289 6.21 -11.57 15.30
C THR A 289 7.30 -12.59 14.93
N ILE A 290 8.07 -12.33 13.87
CA ILE A 290 9.20 -13.18 13.48
C ILE A 290 10.26 -13.21 14.58
N ALA A 291 10.60 -12.06 15.17
CA ALA A 291 11.56 -11.99 16.28
C ALA A 291 11.07 -12.78 17.50
N LEU A 292 9.78 -12.66 17.85
CA LEU A 292 9.18 -13.44 18.95
C LEU A 292 9.24 -14.95 18.68
N LEU A 293 8.90 -15.38 17.47
CA LEU A 293 8.98 -16.79 17.07
C LEU A 293 10.42 -17.31 17.10
N ALA A 294 11.40 -16.49 16.70
CA ALA A 294 12.82 -16.84 16.78
C ALA A 294 13.28 -17.03 18.23
N VAL A 295 12.91 -16.12 19.13
CA VAL A 295 13.23 -16.22 20.55
C VAL A 295 12.60 -17.46 21.20
N LEU A 296 11.31 -17.73 20.91
CA LEU A 296 10.63 -18.95 21.37
C LEU A 296 11.30 -20.20 20.86
N SER A 297 11.69 -20.23 19.58
CA SER A 297 12.41 -21.35 18.98
C SER A 297 13.77 -21.60 19.67
N LEU A 298 14.52 -20.54 19.97
CA LEU A 298 15.79 -20.66 20.71
C LEU A 298 15.60 -21.15 22.13
N MET A 299 14.55 -20.74 22.85
CA MET A 299 14.23 -21.25 24.18
C MET A 299 13.88 -22.73 24.17
N ILE A 300 13.09 -23.18 23.20
CA ILE A 300 12.75 -24.60 23.04
C ILE A 300 14.00 -25.43 22.75
N LEU A 301 14.86 -24.97 21.82
CA LEU A 301 16.12 -25.64 21.50
C LEU A 301 17.07 -25.71 22.69
N GLY A 302 17.17 -24.62 23.47
CA GLY A 302 17.95 -24.57 24.70
C GLY A 302 17.44 -25.55 25.77
N GLY A 303 16.11 -25.63 25.95
CA GLY A 303 15.48 -26.58 26.86
C GLY A 303 15.73 -28.04 26.46
N ILE A 304 15.57 -28.37 25.18
CA ILE A 304 15.87 -29.70 24.65
C ILE A 304 17.37 -30.00 24.79
N GLY A 305 18.24 -29.06 24.47
CA GLY A 305 19.69 -29.19 24.66
C GLY A 305 20.08 -29.49 26.09
N LYS A 306 19.46 -28.79 27.06
CA LYS A 306 19.66 -29.06 28.49
C LYS A 306 19.23 -30.48 28.89
N ILE A 307 18.07 -30.93 28.44
CA ILE A 307 17.56 -32.28 28.70
C ILE A 307 18.53 -33.34 28.16
N PHE A 308 19.08 -33.15 26.96
CA PHE A 308 20.07 -34.06 26.38
C PHE A 308 21.39 -34.03 27.15
N TYR A 309 21.86 -32.87 27.56
CA TYR A 309 23.06 -32.70 28.36
C TYR A 309 22.93 -33.43 29.73
N ASP A 310 21.82 -33.23 30.44
CA ASP A 310 21.55 -33.84 31.74
C ASP A 310 21.46 -35.39 31.60
N LYS A 311 20.81 -35.90 30.56
CA LYS A 311 20.78 -37.33 30.26
C LYS A 311 22.16 -37.92 29.95
N GLU A 312 23.00 -37.18 29.22
CA GLU A 312 24.37 -37.67 28.94
C GLU A 312 25.25 -37.64 30.19
N LYS A 313 25.11 -36.62 31.06
CA LYS A 313 25.79 -36.52 32.34
C LYS A 313 25.40 -37.67 33.26
N THR A 314 24.11 -37.94 33.45
CA THR A 314 23.62 -39.05 34.27
C THR A 314 24.07 -40.41 33.74
N ARG A 315 24.17 -40.58 32.41
CA ARG A 315 24.73 -41.82 31.83
C ARG A 315 26.21 -42.00 32.11
N LYS A 316 27.01 -40.91 32.07
CA LYS A 316 28.45 -40.98 32.40
C LYS A 316 28.65 -41.31 33.87
N GLU A 317 27.89 -40.69 34.76
CA GLU A 317 27.94 -40.96 36.21
C GLU A 317 27.56 -42.41 36.52
N LYS A 318 26.53 -42.99 35.90
CA LYS A 318 26.16 -44.39 36.05
C LYS A 318 27.23 -45.35 35.51
N ALA A 319 27.80 -45.05 34.32
CA ALA A 319 28.86 -45.87 33.75
C ALA A 319 30.16 -45.83 34.57
N GLU A 320 30.45 -44.72 35.23
CA GLU A 320 31.60 -44.57 36.14
C GLU A 320 31.37 -45.31 37.45
N ALA A 321 30.17 -45.23 38.01
CA ALA A 321 29.76 -46.00 39.18
C ALA A 321 29.81 -47.52 38.91
N GLU A 322 29.32 -47.99 37.76
CA GLU A 322 29.43 -49.40 37.34
C GLU A 322 30.90 -49.84 37.18
N ARG A 323 31.79 -49.03 36.67
CA ARG A 323 33.22 -49.31 36.55
C ARG A 323 33.87 -49.44 37.91
N ILE A 324 33.58 -48.53 38.84
CA ILE A 324 34.11 -48.57 40.21
C ILE A 324 33.63 -49.82 40.91
N GLU A 325 32.33 -50.20 40.76
CA GLU A 325 31.80 -51.43 41.39
C GLU A 325 32.42 -52.68 40.78
N LEU A 326 32.67 -52.76 39.48
CA LEU A 326 33.32 -53.85 38.81
C LEU A 326 34.81 -54.02 39.26
N GLN A 327 35.48 -52.89 39.46
CA GLN A 327 36.86 -52.86 39.94
C GLN A 327 36.93 -53.32 41.39
N ARG A 328 36.01 -52.89 42.24
CA ARG A 328 35.87 -53.36 43.61
C ARG A 328 35.61 -54.88 43.71
N ARG A 329 34.73 -55.39 42.84
CA ARG A 329 34.49 -56.84 42.73
C ARG A 329 35.76 -57.64 42.33
N LYS A 330 36.51 -57.09 41.37
CA LYS A 330 37.80 -57.72 40.95
C LYS A 330 38.81 -57.74 42.08
N GLU A 331 39.00 -56.63 42.80
CA GLU A 331 39.90 -56.54 43.95
C GLU A 331 39.50 -57.50 45.07
N LEU A 332 38.20 -57.62 45.38
CA LEU A 332 37.68 -58.59 46.34
C LEU A 332 37.94 -60.05 45.92
N THR A 333 37.74 -60.33 44.64
CA THR A 333 37.97 -61.65 44.07
C THR A 333 39.47 -62.03 44.12
N GLU A 334 40.38 -61.10 43.81
CA GLU A 334 41.81 -61.25 43.91
C GLU A 334 42.25 -61.46 45.38
N GLN A 335 41.68 -60.66 46.31
CA GLN A 335 41.97 -60.90 47.76
C GLN A 335 41.46 -62.22 48.22
N MET A 336 40.31 -62.72 47.80
CA MET A 336 39.81 -64.05 48.09
C MET A 336 40.75 -65.15 47.52
N PHE A 337 41.19 -64.99 46.26
CA PHE A 337 42.15 -65.93 45.66
C PHE A 337 43.49 -65.95 46.39
N HIS A 338 44.03 -64.80 46.78
CA HIS A 338 45.25 -64.71 47.56
C HIS A 338 45.08 -65.28 48.98
N GLY A 339 43.90 -65.06 49.58
CA GLY A 339 43.54 -65.66 50.86
C GLY A 339 43.45 -67.18 50.76
N MET A 340 42.78 -67.71 49.72
CA MET A 340 42.74 -69.19 49.50
C MET A 340 44.12 -69.78 49.18
N ALA A 341 44.94 -69.11 48.35
CA ALA A 341 46.31 -69.59 48.09
C ALA A 341 47.12 -69.67 49.35
N ARG A 342 47.06 -68.70 50.26
CA ARG A 342 47.71 -68.78 51.57
C ARG A 342 47.22 -69.93 52.47
N ILE A 343 45.93 -70.25 52.38
CA ILE A 343 45.37 -71.37 53.13
C ILE A 343 45.87 -72.69 52.54
N VAL A 344 45.88 -72.84 51.22
CA VAL A 344 46.41 -74.04 50.53
C VAL A 344 47.88 -74.16 50.78
N ASP A 345 48.72 -73.13 50.75
CA ASP A 345 50.12 -73.16 51.09
C ASP A 345 50.34 -73.61 52.54
N ARG A 346 49.50 -73.15 53.49
CA ARG A 346 49.57 -73.64 54.88
C ARG A 346 49.20 -75.13 55.03
N PHE A 347 48.17 -75.57 54.28
CA PHE A 347 47.80 -76.98 54.28
C PHE A 347 48.92 -77.88 53.71
N VAL A 348 49.54 -77.43 52.59
CA VAL A 348 50.68 -78.16 52.00
C VAL A 348 51.87 -78.18 52.91
N VAL A 349 52.16 -77.08 53.66
CA VAL A 349 53.24 -77.06 54.62
C VAL A 349 52.95 -77.98 55.84
N CYS A 350 51.69 -78.05 56.33
CA CYS A 350 51.30 -78.95 57.40
C CYS A 350 51.33 -80.41 56.98
N ASP A 351 51.01 -80.80 55.76
CA ASP A 351 51.13 -82.17 55.25
C ASP A 351 52.62 -82.60 55.10
N LEU A 352 53.48 -81.70 54.63
CA LEU A 352 54.91 -81.95 54.54
C LEU A 352 55.59 -82.06 55.90
N GLU A 353 55.12 -81.38 56.95
CA GLU A 353 55.60 -81.54 58.32
C GLU A 353 55.14 -82.88 58.97
N ASN A 354 53.94 -83.40 58.58
CA ASN A 354 53.46 -84.68 59.09
C ASN A 354 54.10 -85.88 58.41
N GLU A 355 54.63 -85.80 57.19
CA GLU A 355 55.37 -86.90 56.54
C GLU A 355 56.79 -87.07 57.08
N HIS A 356 57.25 -86.17 57.97
CA HIS A 356 58.58 -86.27 58.59
C HIS A 356 58.57 -86.90 60.01
N TYR A 357 57.42 -87.50 60.44
CA TYR A 357 57.29 -88.20 61.71
C TYR A 357 56.69 -89.61 61.55
N GLU A 358 57.19 -90.39 60.58
CA GLU A 358 57.16 -91.88 60.62
C GLU A 358 58.56 -92.48 60.38
#